data_1c6c678acd6249bcffe9f381001296fc
#
_entry.id   1c6c678acd6249bcffe9f381001296fc
#
_cell.length_a   1.000
_cell.length_b   1.000
_cell.length_c   1.000
_cell.angle_alpha   90.00
_cell.angle_beta   90.00
_cell.angle_gamma   90.00
#
_symmetry.space_group_name_H-M   'P 1'
#
loop_
_entity.id
_entity.type
_entity.pdbx_description
1 polymer ?
#
loop_
_entity_poly.entity_id
_entity_poly.type
_entity_poly.pdbx_seq_one_letter_code
_entity_poly.pdbx_strand_id
1 'polypeptide(L)'
;MSAAARVVILGCAALSVALTPTQGRAQSDPADLRTFAVHVNRTPRQPWPGYGVYLGNGLILTAAHVAGDVAQTKPHVLIAGQDLPATLVKQGSLESVDLTLLSVDGTKLPVGLQMRRTPLCKRPPYAGEKVVVAIPEGTAPSRILPRQAIPAELRGRFDTAIADVATTGNSGSGVFDAADLCLLGIMSRKISITRRPLKIGAQAHTTDIAKYFVPAAAIKAFIPPSVSF
;
A
#
# COMPACT_ATOMS: atom_id res chain seq x y z
N MET A 1 -4.33 71.02 -60.51
CA MET A 1 -3.38 70.56 -59.48
C MET A 1 -4.20 69.72 -58.48
N SER A 2 -4.12 68.37 -58.58
CA SER A 2 -4.95 67.45 -57.82
C SER A 2 -4.09 66.83 -56.71
N ALA A 3 -4.50 66.97 -55.45
CA ALA A 3 -3.85 66.43 -54.33
C ALA A 3 -4.48 65.03 -53.97
N ALA A 4 -3.69 64.00 -54.12
CA ALA A 4 -4.10 62.63 -53.76
C ALA A 4 -3.89 62.41 -52.27
N ALA A 5 -4.97 62.09 -51.52
CA ALA A 5 -4.92 61.70 -50.15
C ALA A 5 -4.58 60.21 -50.07
N ARG A 6 -3.52 59.82 -49.29
CA ARG A 6 -3.18 58.44 -48.93
C ARG A 6 -3.86 58.07 -47.62
N VAL A 7 -4.74 57.09 -47.71
CA VAL A 7 -5.33 56.45 -46.55
C VAL A 7 -4.39 55.33 -46.06
N VAL A 8 -3.89 55.42 -44.81
CA VAL A 8 -3.13 54.36 -44.13
C VAL A 8 -4.10 53.54 -43.30
N ILE A 9 -4.29 52.28 -43.66
CA ILE A 9 -5.07 51.36 -42.90
C ILE A 9 -4.12 50.67 -41.91
N LEU A 10 -4.25 51.00 -40.60
CA LEU A 10 -3.60 50.24 -39.53
C LEU A 10 -4.41 48.96 -39.28
N GLY A 11 -3.83 47.82 -39.60
CA GLY A 11 -4.37 46.52 -39.25
C GLY A 11 -4.05 46.19 -37.79
N CYS A 12 -5.07 46.12 -36.93
CA CYS A 12 -4.97 45.53 -35.58
C CYS A 12 -4.93 44.01 -35.68
N ALA A 13 -3.75 43.43 -35.46
CA ALA A 13 -3.62 41.99 -35.26
C ALA A 13 -4.09 41.63 -33.84
N ALA A 14 -5.27 41.01 -33.71
CA ALA A 14 -5.76 40.46 -32.47
C ALA A 14 -5.00 39.16 -32.15
N LEU A 15 -4.15 39.20 -31.13
CA LEU A 15 -3.48 38.03 -30.58
C LEU A 15 -4.50 37.21 -29.76
N SER A 16 -5.04 36.15 -30.33
CA SER A 16 -5.89 35.19 -29.60
C SER A 16 -5.01 34.29 -28.76
N VAL A 17 -4.90 34.55 -27.44
CA VAL A 17 -4.29 33.64 -26.48
C VAL A 17 -5.28 32.51 -26.22
N ALA A 18 -5.00 31.35 -26.81
CA ALA A 18 -5.73 30.11 -26.50
C ALA A 18 -5.37 29.67 -25.08
N LEU A 19 -6.23 29.92 -24.10
CA LEU A 19 -6.17 29.33 -22.77
C LEU A 19 -6.52 27.83 -22.91
N THR A 20 -5.50 26.98 -22.98
CA THR A 20 -5.68 25.53 -22.81
C THR A 20 -6.06 25.28 -21.36
N PRO A 21 -7.22 24.67 -21.09
CA PRO A 21 -7.54 24.25 -19.73
C PRO A 21 -6.53 23.18 -19.30
N THR A 22 -5.64 23.51 -18.39
CA THR A 22 -4.88 22.53 -17.61
C THR A 22 -5.91 21.72 -16.85
N GLN A 23 -6.22 20.52 -17.34
CA GLN A 23 -6.96 19.52 -16.56
C GLN A 23 -6.13 19.21 -15.31
N GLY A 24 -6.41 19.93 -14.23
CA GLY A 24 -5.92 19.62 -12.92
C GLY A 24 -6.38 18.19 -12.60
N ARG A 25 -5.44 17.25 -12.61
CA ARG A 25 -5.67 15.91 -12.06
C ARG A 25 -6.08 16.14 -10.63
N ALA A 26 -7.31 15.81 -10.28
CA ALA A 26 -7.76 15.83 -8.89
C ALA A 26 -6.76 14.97 -8.10
N GLN A 27 -5.99 15.63 -7.24
CA GLN A 27 -5.01 14.96 -6.41
C GLN A 27 -5.81 14.15 -5.39
N SER A 28 -5.85 12.82 -5.55
CA SER A 28 -6.54 11.95 -4.62
C SER A 28 -5.92 12.13 -3.24
N ASP A 29 -6.74 12.32 -2.21
CA ASP A 29 -6.27 12.52 -0.84
C ASP A 29 -5.71 11.19 -0.31
N PRO A 30 -4.48 11.16 0.27
CA PRO A 30 -3.97 9.99 0.97
C PRO A 30 -4.92 9.44 2.04
N ALA A 31 -5.79 10.27 2.61
CA ALA A 31 -6.83 9.84 3.54
C ALA A 31 -7.81 8.84 2.91
N ASP A 32 -8.02 8.89 1.59
CA ASP A 32 -8.88 7.96 0.86
C ASP A 32 -8.34 6.52 0.87
N LEU A 33 -7.03 6.33 1.09
CA LEU A 33 -6.40 5.01 1.18
C LEU A 33 -6.92 4.17 2.35
N ARG A 34 -7.42 4.81 3.41
CA ARG A 34 -8.05 4.13 4.55
C ARG A 34 -9.24 3.28 4.14
N THR A 35 -9.93 3.67 3.07
CA THR A 35 -11.10 2.94 2.57
C THR A 35 -10.75 1.58 1.97
N PHE A 36 -9.48 1.35 1.63
CA PHE A 36 -8.97 0.06 1.18
C PHE A 36 -8.38 -0.77 2.33
N ALA A 37 -8.09 -0.14 3.47
CA ALA A 37 -7.53 -0.83 4.63
C ALA A 37 -8.63 -1.56 5.40
N VAL A 38 -8.35 -2.78 5.85
CA VAL A 38 -9.27 -3.62 6.59
C VAL A 38 -8.58 -4.26 7.79
N HIS A 39 -9.36 -4.63 8.81
CA HIS A 39 -8.87 -5.54 9.85
C HIS A 39 -9.03 -6.99 9.42
N VAL A 40 -8.04 -7.81 9.75
CA VAL A 40 -8.08 -9.26 9.54
C VAL A 40 -7.91 -9.94 10.89
N ASN A 41 -8.97 -10.58 11.36
CA ASN A 41 -9.00 -11.30 12.62
C ASN A 41 -8.94 -12.80 12.38
N ARG A 42 -8.20 -13.54 13.20
CA ARG A 42 -8.22 -15.02 13.18
C ARG A 42 -9.52 -15.59 13.72
N THR A 43 -10.19 -14.84 14.56
CA THR A 43 -11.52 -15.15 15.08
C THR A 43 -12.28 -13.84 15.30
N PRO A 44 -13.64 -13.86 15.32
CA PRO A 44 -14.43 -12.65 15.57
C PRO A 44 -14.16 -11.99 16.94
N ARG A 45 -13.57 -12.74 17.88
CA ARG A 45 -13.29 -12.28 19.25
C ARG A 45 -11.84 -11.85 19.47
N GLN A 46 -11.04 -11.80 18.41
CA GLN A 46 -9.62 -11.42 18.55
C GLN A 46 -9.50 -9.91 18.84
N PRO A 47 -8.95 -9.49 20.02
CA PRO A 47 -8.90 -8.08 20.40
C PRO A 47 -7.83 -7.27 19.65
N TRP A 48 -6.81 -7.94 19.09
CA TRP A 48 -5.70 -7.32 18.36
C TRP A 48 -5.63 -7.89 16.95
N PRO A 49 -6.37 -7.30 16.01
CA PRO A 49 -6.36 -7.75 14.63
C PRO A 49 -5.03 -7.45 13.96
N GLY A 50 -4.72 -8.22 12.91
CA GLY A 50 -3.82 -7.77 11.86
C GLY A 50 -4.57 -6.90 10.86
N TYR A 51 -3.91 -6.54 9.78
CA TYR A 51 -4.48 -5.70 8.73
C TYR A 51 -4.48 -6.40 7.38
N GLY A 52 -5.20 -5.84 6.45
CA GLY A 52 -5.22 -6.25 5.06
C GLY A 52 -5.59 -5.08 4.15
N VAL A 53 -5.53 -5.34 2.85
CA VAL A 53 -5.92 -4.40 1.80
C VAL A 53 -7.03 -5.03 0.97
N TYR A 54 -8.12 -4.31 0.82
CA TYR A 54 -9.17 -4.64 -0.12
C TYR A 54 -8.71 -4.35 -1.54
N LEU A 55 -8.62 -5.38 -2.38
CA LEU A 55 -8.18 -5.25 -3.77
C LEU A 55 -9.33 -4.92 -4.73
N GLY A 56 -10.55 -5.27 -4.36
CA GLY A 56 -11.75 -5.23 -5.19
C GLY A 56 -12.40 -6.60 -5.30
N ASN A 57 -13.61 -6.67 -5.82
CA ASN A 57 -14.36 -7.93 -6.06
C ASN A 57 -14.45 -8.87 -4.82
N GLY A 58 -14.52 -8.31 -3.61
CA GLY A 58 -14.51 -9.08 -2.37
C GLY A 58 -13.14 -9.64 -1.97
N LEU A 59 -12.06 -9.33 -2.69
CA LEU A 59 -10.73 -9.86 -2.44
C LEU A 59 -9.95 -9.02 -1.42
N ILE A 60 -9.33 -9.70 -0.47
CA ILE A 60 -8.52 -9.11 0.60
C ILE A 60 -7.13 -9.71 0.56
N LEU A 61 -6.11 -8.89 0.52
CA LEU A 61 -4.72 -9.31 0.62
C LEU A 61 -4.17 -8.95 2.00
N THR A 62 -3.54 -9.91 2.66
CA THR A 62 -2.91 -9.74 3.97
C THR A 62 -1.59 -10.50 4.05
N ALA A 63 -0.83 -10.33 5.13
CA ALA A 63 0.34 -11.17 5.39
C ALA A 63 -0.08 -12.60 5.83
N ALA A 64 0.67 -13.62 5.41
CA ALA A 64 0.33 -15.01 5.71
C ALA A 64 0.32 -15.29 7.21
N HIS A 65 1.30 -14.74 7.95
CA HIS A 65 1.36 -14.91 9.39
C HIS A 65 0.21 -14.19 10.15
N VAL A 66 -0.44 -13.20 9.52
CA VAL A 66 -1.66 -12.55 10.07
C VAL A 66 -2.85 -13.49 9.97
N ALA A 67 -3.08 -14.09 8.80
CA ALA A 67 -4.17 -15.04 8.60
C ALA A 67 -3.95 -16.35 9.40
N GLY A 68 -2.69 -16.77 9.56
CA GLY A 68 -2.35 -18.06 10.15
C GLY A 68 -2.78 -19.22 9.27
N ASP A 69 -2.97 -20.40 9.85
CA ASP A 69 -3.57 -21.55 9.16
C ASP A 69 -5.08 -21.29 9.00
N VAL A 70 -5.49 -20.90 7.82
CA VAL A 70 -6.88 -20.46 7.53
C VAL A 70 -7.90 -21.56 7.81
N ALA A 71 -7.55 -22.84 7.63
CA ALA A 71 -8.43 -23.95 7.94
C ALA A 71 -8.78 -24.02 9.45
N GLN A 72 -7.82 -23.64 10.29
CA GLN A 72 -7.99 -23.65 11.75
C GLN A 72 -8.49 -22.31 12.29
N THR A 73 -7.95 -21.21 11.79
CA THR A 73 -8.20 -19.86 12.31
C THR A 73 -9.55 -19.28 11.90
N LYS A 74 -10.09 -19.73 10.75
CA LYS A 74 -11.36 -19.24 10.17
C LYS A 74 -11.43 -17.71 10.22
N PRO A 75 -10.57 -16.99 9.48
CA PRO A 75 -10.40 -15.56 9.61
C PRO A 75 -11.68 -14.79 9.26
N HIS A 76 -11.84 -13.65 9.91
CA HIS A 76 -12.87 -12.66 9.65
C HIS A 76 -12.23 -11.36 9.17
N VAL A 77 -12.93 -10.64 8.34
CA VAL A 77 -12.53 -9.32 7.84
C VAL A 77 -13.54 -8.28 8.28
N LEU A 78 -13.07 -7.28 9.04
CA LEU A 78 -13.87 -6.11 9.36
C LEU A 78 -13.65 -5.05 8.28
N ILE A 79 -14.66 -4.81 7.48
CA ILE A 79 -14.66 -3.86 6.36
C ILE A 79 -15.94 -3.04 6.35
N ALA A 80 -15.82 -1.72 6.24
CA ALA A 80 -16.96 -0.79 6.27
C ALA A 80 -17.92 -1.02 7.48
N GLY A 81 -17.36 -1.35 8.64
CA GLY A 81 -18.12 -1.63 9.86
C GLY A 81 -18.80 -3.00 9.90
N GLN A 82 -18.61 -3.86 8.89
CA GLN A 82 -19.17 -5.20 8.83
C GLN A 82 -18.10 -6.25 9.11
N ASP A 83 -18.38 -7.19 10.01
CA ASP A 83 -17.54 -8.35 10.30
C ASP A 83 -17.99 -9.53 9.41
N LEU A 84 -17.20 -9.85 8.40
CA LEU A 84 -17.51 -10.86 7.39
C LEU A 84 -16.57 -12.06 7.52
N PRO A 85 -17.09 -13.31 7.48
CA PRO A 85 -16.25 -14.49 7.38
C PRO A 85 -15.49 -14.46 6.05
N ALA A 86 -14.21 -14.82 6.11
CA ALA A 86 -13.36 -14.85 4.94
C ALA A 86 -12.99 -16.29 4.55
N THR A 87 -12.95 -16.56 3.26
CA THR A 87 -12.53 -17.84 2.69
C THR A 87 -11.16 -17.72 2.04
N LEU A 88 -10.40 -18.81 2.06
CA LEU A 88 -9.07 -18.87 1.45
C LEU A 88 -9.17 -18.95 -0.07
N VAL A 89 -8.47 -18.04 -0.76
CA VAL A 89 -8.21 -18.14 -2.20
C VAL A 89 -6.82 -18.69 -2.47
N LYS A 90 -5.80 -18.13 -1.81
CA LYS A 90 -4.42 -18.63 -1.88
C LYS A 90 -3.66 -18.26 -0.61
N GLN A 91 -2.83 -19.16 -0.13
CA GLN A 91 -2.00 -18.97 1.04
C GLN A 91 -0.53 -19.19 0.70
N GLY A 92 0.31 -18.25 1.11
CA GLY A 92 1.75 -18.38 1.18
C GLY A 92 2.21 -18.71 2.58
N SER A 93 3.48 -18.50 2.87
CA SER A 93 4.05 -18.72 4.20
C SER A 93 5.07 -17.65 4.56
N LEU A 94 5.36 -17.53 5.85
CA LEU A 94 6.37 -16.61 6.37
C LEU A 94 7.78 -16.94 5.82
N GLU A 95 8.04 -18.20 5.48
CA GLU A 95 9.32 -18.69 4.97
C GLU A 95 9.47 -18.46 3.46
N SER A 96 8.37 -18.41 2.72
CA SER A 96 8.35 -18.22 1.27
C SER A 96 7.89 -16.81 0.88
N VAL A 97 6.62 -16.66 0.56
CA VAL A 97 5.97 -15.36 0.29
C VAL A 97 4.92 -15.12 1.37
N ASP A 98 5.21 -14.17 2.25
CA ASP A 98 4.35 -13.85 3.40
C ASP A 98 3.08 -13.11 2.96
N LEU A 99 2.24 -13.77 2.16
CA LEU A 99 0.96 -13.28 1.67
C LEU A 99 -0.13 -14.33 1.82
N THR A 100 -1.34 -13.87 2.11
CA THR A 100 -2.58 -14.67 1.99
C THR A 100 -3.62 -13.84 1.26
N LEU A 101 -4.24 -14.45 0.24
CA LEU A 101 -5.38 -13.89 -0.46
C LEU A 101 -6.65 -14.54 0.06
N LEU A 102 -7.53 -13.72 0.60
CA LEU A 102 -8.83 -14.10 1.13
C LEU A 102 -9.94 -13.53 0.25
N SER A 103 -11.12 -14.12 0.32
CA SER A 103 -12.33 -13.53 -0.25
C SER A 103 -13.44 -13.45 0.80
N VAL A 104 -14.24 -12.38 0.70
CA VAL A 104 -15.48 -12.18 1.45
C VAL A 104 -16.66 -12.11 0.47
N ASP A 105 -17.87 -12.30 0.97
CA ASP A 105 -19.07 -12.13 0.18
C ASP A 105 -19.22 -10.66 -0.27
N GLY A 106 -18.84 -10.38 -1.51
CA GLY A 106 -18.87 -9.03 -2.10
C GLY A 106 -20.28 -8.42 -2.15
N THR A 107 -21.34 -9.23 -2.15
CA THR A 107 -22.73 -8.73 -2.19
C THR A 107 -23.13 -8.03 -0.89
N LYS A 108 -22.43 -8.34 0.21
CA LYS A 108 -22.62 -7.69 1.51
C LYS A 108 -21.89 -6.36 1.65
N LEU A 109 -20.96 -6.05 0.74
CA LEU A 109 -20.23 -4.80 0.77
C LEU A 109 -21.08 -3.62 0.25
N PRO A 110 -20.89 -2.40 0.76
CA PRO A 110 -21.48 -1.20 0.19
C PRO A 110 -21.15 -1.07 -1.30
N VAL A 111 -22.10 -0.59 -2.11
CA VAL A 111 -21.96 -0.44 -3.58
C VAL A 111 -20.69 0.32 -3.95
N GLY A 112 -20.35 1.39 -3.21
CA GLY A 112 -19.14 2.16 -3.41
C GLY A 112 -17.86 1.33 -3.30
N LEU A 113 -17.80 0.32 -2.40
CA LEU A 113 -16.68 -0.61 -2.29
C LEU A 113 -16.70 -1.69 -3.37
N GLN A 114 -17.87 -2.18 -3.76
CA GLN A 114 -17.97 -3.17 -4.84
C GLN A 114 -17.34 -2.67 -6.14
N MET A 115 -17.43 -1.35 -6.40
CA MET A 115 -16.89 -0.70 -7.59
C MET A 115 -15.42 -0.28 -7.46
N ARG A 116 -14.86 -0.28 -6.26
CA ARG A 116 -13.47 0.14 -6.03
C ARG A 116 -12.47 -0.96 -6.40
N ARG A 117 -11.33 -0.54 -6.91
CA ARG A 117 -10.19 -1.40 -7.22
C ARG A 117 -8.93 -0.74 -6.69
N THR A 118 -8.05 -1.53 -6.10
CA THR A 118 -6.72 -1.08 -5.65
C THR A 118 -5.69 -1.42 -6.73
N PRO A 119 -5.19 -0.44 -7.49
CA PRO A 119 -4.21 -0.70 -8.52
C PRO A 119 -2.86 -1.08 -7.91
N LEU A 120 -2.22 -2.13 -8.42
CA LEU A 120 -0.82 -2.41 -8.11
C LEU A 120 0.10 -1.46 -8.86
N CYS A 121 1.16 -1.00 -8.20
CA CYS A 121 2.19 -0.21 -8.88
C CYS A 121 2.90 -1.05 -9.95
N LYS A 122 3.07 -0.48 -11.12
CA LYS A 122 3.70 -1.17 -12.26
C LYS A 122 5.23 -1.16 -12.18
N ARG A 123 5.80 -0.15 -11.54
CA ARG A 123 7.24 0.00 -11.35
C ARG A 123 7.69 -0.58 -10.02
N PRO A 124 8.94 -1.04 -9.91
CA PRO A 124 9.50 -1.44 -8.63
C PRO A 124 9.68 -0.22 -7.71
N PRO A 125 9.62 -0.43 -6.38
CA PRO A 125 9.96 0.59 -5.41
C PRO A 125 11.45 0.98 -5.50
N TYR A 126 11.77 2.24 -5.18
CA TYR A 126 13.15 2.76 -5.22
C TYR A 126 13.51 3.49 -3.92
N ALA A 127 14.81 3.56 -3.64
CA ALA A 127 15.32 4.20 -2.43
C ALA A 127 14.95 5.69 -2.36
N GLY A 128 14.46 6.14 -1.20
CA GLY A 128 14.03 7.52 -0.98
C GLY A 128 12.61 7.83 -1.43
N GLU A 129 11.93 6.90 -2.12
CA GLU A 129 10.53 7.05 -2.51
C GLU A 129 9.64 7.31 -1.30
N LYS A 130 8.78 8.34 -1.42
CA LYS A 130 7.78 8.66 -0.40
C LYS A 130 6.63 7.67 -0.51
N VAL A 131 6.24 7.12 0.61
CA VAL A 131 5.16 6.14 0.71
C VAL A 131 4.18 6.51 1.82
N VAL A 132 2.97 5.96 1.72
CA VAL A 132 1.94 6.07 2.74
C VAL A 132 1.56 4.66 3.16
N VAL A 133 1.63 4.38 4.46
CA VAL A 133 1.10 3.15 5.05
C VAL A 133 -0.33 3.42 5.51
N ALA A 134 -1.28 2.61 5.05
CA ALA A 134 -2.69 2.78 5.38
C ALA A 134 -3.21 1.65 6.28
N ILE A 135 -3.89 2.03 7.35
CA ILE A 135 -4.68 1.17 8.24
C ILE A 135 -6.09 1.79 8.38
N PRO A 136 -7.09 1.04 8.83
CA PRO A 136 -8.45 1.59 8.98
C PRO A 136 -8.52 2.84 9.85
N GLU A 137 -7.66 2.94 10.88
CA GLU A 137 -7.62 4.05 11.83
C GLU A 137 -6.93 5.31 11.27
N GLY A 138 -6.07 5.16 10.24
CA GLY A 138 -5.34 6.30 9.72
C GLY A 138 -4.32 5.95 8.64
N THR A 139 -3.54 6.95 8.27
CA THR A 139 -2.42 6.84 7.36
C THR A 139 -1.15 7.37 8.00
N ALA A 140 -0.01 6.76 7.70
CA ALA A 140 1.29 7.20 8.18
C ALA A 140 2.25 7.39 7.00
N PRO A 141 2.84 8.60 6.82
CA PRO A 141 3.86 8.82 5.80
C PRO A 141 5.17 8.13 6.21
N SER A 142 5.90 7.62 5.23
CA SER A 142 7.23 7.04 5.39
C SER A 142 8.02 7.19 4.10
N ARG A 143 9.20 6.54 4.05
CA ARG A 143 10.02 6.47 2.83
C ARG A 143 10.72 5.13 2.73
N ILE A 144 10.98 4.70 1.50
CA ILE A 144 11.76 3.49 1.23
C ILE A 144 13.22 3.74 1.58
N LEU A 145 13.78 2.84 2.38
CA LEU A 145 15.18 2.91 2.77
C LEU A 145 16.10 2.49 1.62
N PRO A 146 17.30 3.11 1.51
CA PRO A 146 18.33 2.60 0.62
C PRO A 146 18.81 1.23 1.11
N ARG A 147 19.15 0.34 0.17
CA ARG A 147 19.60 -1.03 0.49
C ARG A 147 20.76 -1.06 1.51
N GLN A 148 21.62 -0.04 1.50
CA GLN A 148 22.74 0.09 2.41
C GLN A 148 22.34 0.31 3.87
N ALA A 149 21.13 0.83 4.12
CA ALA A 149 20.58 1.00 5.47
C ALA A 149 20.18 -0.33 6.13
N ILE A 150 20.06 -1.40 5.33
CA ILE A 150 19.74 -2.74 5.82
C ILE A 150 21.06 -3.50 6.08
N PRO A 151 21.20 -4.22 7.20
CA PRO A 151 22.37 -5.06 7.49
C PRO A 151 22.71 -5.99 6.33
N ALA A 152 23.99 -6.16 6.03
CA ALA A 152 24.46 -6.87 4.85
C ALA A 152 23.91 -8.30 4.75
N GLU A 153 23.81 -8.98 5.89
CA GLU A 153 23.30 -10.35 6.03
C GLU A 153 21.79 -10.49 5.75
N LEU A 154 21.06 -9.36 5.76
CA LEU A 154 19.60 -9.31 5.55
C LEU A 154 19.21 -8.76 4.18
N ARG A 155 20.15 -8.16 3.43
CA ARG A 155 19.86 -7.45 2.16
C ARG A 155 19.26 -8.30 1.06
N GLY A 156 19.64 -9.58 0.97
CA GLY A 156 19.09 -10.49 -0.04
C GLY A 156 17.70 -11.00 0.30
N ARG A 157 17.31 -10.90 1.58
CA ARG A 157 16.02 -11.37 2.08
C ARG A 157 14.99 -10.24 2.17
N PHE A 158 15.44 -8.99 2.40
CA PHE A 158 14.59 -7.83 2.65
C PHE A 158 15.01 -6.66 1.75
N ASP A 159 14.71 -6.79 0.44
CA ASP A 159 15.10 -5.77 -0.54
C ASP A 159 14.21 -4.51 -0.48
N THR A 160 13.02 -4.61 0.11
CA THR A 160 12.07 -3.50 0.26
C THR A 160 11.79 -3.24 1.73
N ALA A 161 12.28 -2.12 2.23
CA ALA A 161 12.09 -1.72 3.62
C ALA A 161 11.75 -0.24 3.73
N ILE A 162 10.95 0.12 4.72
CA ILE A 162 10.58 1.51 5.01
C ILE A 162 11.16 1.96 6.35
N ALA A 163 11.37 3.29 6.46
CA ALA A 163 11.74 3.98 7.68
C ALA A 163 10.56 4.13 8.66
N ASP A 164 10.81 4.78 9.78
CA ASP A 164 9.80 5.24 10.75
C ASP A 164 8.94 4.10 11.32
N VAL A 165 9.60 3.06 11.78
CA VAL A 165 8.99 1.82 12.28
C VAL A 165 7.94 2.06 13.37
N ALA A 166 8.17 3.03 14.26
CA ALA A 166 7.28 3.29 15.40
C ALA A 166 5.89 3.81 14.99
N THR A 167 5.80 4.53 13.87
CA THR A 167 4.57 5.19 13.41
C THR A 167 3.85 4.44 12.29
N THR A 168 4.55 3.52 11.61
CA THR A 168 3.94 2.77 10.51
C THR A 168 3.11 1.60 11.02
N GLY A 169 2.02 1.31 10.31
CA GLY A 169 1.05 0.27 10.62
C GLY A 169 1.64 -1.13 10.84
N ASN A 170 0.78 -2.03 11.23
CA ASN A 170 1.11 -3.41 11.57
C ASN A 170 1.12 -4.33 10.34
N SER A 171 1.45 -5.61 10.56
CA SER A 171 1.48 -6.64 9.51
C SER A 171 0.17 -6.72 8.73
N GLY A 172 0.27 -6.85 7.42
CA GLY A 172 -0.85 -6.88 6.49
C GLY A 172 -1.28 -5.51 5.96
N SER A 173 -0.79 -4.39 6.54
CA SER A 173 -1.11 -3.03 6.06
C SER A 173 -0.62 -2.82 4.63
N GLY A 174 -1.34 -2.01 3.86
CA GLY A 174 -0.92 -1.56 2.55
C GLY A 174 0.15 -0.48 2.61
N VAL A 175 1.18 -0.64 1.79
CA VAL A 175 2.18 0.39 1.51
C VAL A 175 1.90 0.95 0.13
N PHE A 176 1.57 2.23 0.04
CA PHE A 176 1.16 2.90 -1.20
C PHE A 176 2.19 3.94 -1.61
N ASP A 177 2.36 4.13 -2.91
CA ASP A 177 3.07 5.27 -3.46
C ASP A 177 2.36 6.57 -3.05
N ALA A 178 3.11 7.56 -2.56
CA ALA A 178 2.50 8.80 -2.07
C ALA A 178 2.01 9.74 -3.21
N ALA A 179 2.50 9.54 -4.45
CA ALA A 179 2.13 10.37 -5.60
C ALA A 179 1.01 9.74 -6.43
N ASP A 180 1.15 8.44 -6.76
CA ASP A 180 0.23 7.73 -7.65
C ASP A 180 -0.86 6.97 -6.89
N LEU A 181 -0.74 6.82 -5.57
CA LEU A 181 -1.63 6.08 -4.66
C LEU A 181 -1.87 4.63 -5.09
N CYS A 182 -0.99 4.05 -5.91
CA CYS A 182 -1.00 2.64 -6.22
C CYS A 182 -0.38 1.82 -5.08
N LEU A 183 -0.78 0.56 -4.94
CA LEU A 183 -0.25 -0.35 -3.92
C LEU A 183 1.15 -0.83 -4.31
N LEU A 184 2.17 -0.39 -3.55
CA LEU A 184 3.56 -0.82 -3.68
C LEU A 184 3.83 -2.17 -3.03
N GLY A 185 3.06 -2.52 -1.98
CA GLY A 185 3.24 -3.79 -1.30
C GLY A 185 2.43 -3.97 -0.03
N ILE A 186 2.62 -5.11 0.62
CA ILE A 186 1.98 -5.49 1.89
C ILE A 186 3.04 -5.59 2.98
N MET A 187 2.81 -4.89 4.09
CA MET A 187 3.66 -4.93 5.27
C MET A 187 3.75 -6.35 5.82
N SER A 188 4.98 -6.86 5.96
CA SER A 188 5.25 -8.20 6.45
C SER A 188 5.80 -8.17 7.86
N ARG A 189 7.05 -7.77 8.03
CA ARG A 189 7.73 -7.92 9.33
C ARG A 189 8.67 -6.77 9.66
N LYS A 190 9.02 -6.69 10.93
CA LYS A 190 10.09 -5.83 11.41
C LYS A 190 11.46 -6.39 11.07
N ILE A 191 12.40 -5.51 10.83
CA ILE A 191 13.83 -5.80 10.77
C ILE A 191 14.43 -5.25 12.06
N SER A 192 14.98 -6.13 12.89
CA SER A 192 15.52 -5.77 14.20
C SER A 192 16.97 -6.22 14.32
N ILE A 193 17.78 -5.44 15.02
CA ILE A 193 19.16 -5.79 15.38
C ILE A 193 19.21 -6.05 16.88
N THR A 194 19.70 -7.23 17.26
CA THR A 194 19.97 -7.57 18.65
C THR A 194 21.46 -7.44 18.93
N ARG A 195 21.83 -6.48 19.78
CA ARG A 195 23.19 -6.29 20.25
C ARG A 195 23.35 -6.96 21.60
N ARG A 196 24.27 -7.93 21.70
CA ARG A 196 24.67 -8.55 22.96
C ARG A 196 25.89 -7.81 23.51
N PRO A 197 25.80 -7.22 24.70
CA PRO A 197 27.00 -6.62 25.33
C PRO A 197 28.04 -7.70 25.62
N LEU A 198 29.30 -7.33 25.49
CA LEU A 198 30.43 -8.23 25.84
C LEU A 198 30.55 -8.49 27.36
N LYS A 199 29.82 -7.74 28.18
CA LYS A 199 29.84 -7.84 29.64
C LYS A 199 28.96 -8.99 30.09
N ILE A 200 29.52 -9.93 30.85
CA ILE A 200 28.78 -11.08 31.45
C ILE A 200 27.65 -10.53 32.33
N GLY A 201 26.42 -11.02 32.12
CA GLY A 201 25.23 -10.60 32.87
C GLY A 201 24.50 -9.36 32.32
N ALA A 202 25.03 -8.70 31.29
CA ALA A 202 24.29 -7.58 30.64
C ALA A 202 23.22 -8.08 29.68
N GLN A 203 22.03 -7.46 29.72
CA GLN A 203 20.91 -7.83 28.88
C GLN A 203 21.14 -7.45 27.40
N ALA A 204 20.72 -8.35 26.49
CA ALA A 204 20.70 -8.06 25.08
C ALA A 204 19.70 -6.93 24.78
N HIS A 205 20.11 -5.96 23.96
CA HIS A 205 19.25 -4.87 23.51
C HIS A 205 18.83 -5.09 22.05
N THR A 206 17.53 -5.17 21.82
CA THR A 206 16.95 -5.29 20.46
C THR A 206 16.40 -3.94 20.02
N THR A 207 16.82 -3.48 18.87
CA THR A 207 16.36 -2.23 18.26
C THR A 207 15.69 -2.54 16.92
N ASP A 208 14.45 -2.11 16.74
CA ASP A 208 13.78 -2.15 15.45
C ASP A 208 14.37 -1.06 14.54
N ILE A 209 14.83 -1.43 13.35
CA ILE A 209 15.52 -0.50 12.43
C ILE A 209 14.71 -0.18 11.18
N ALA A 210 13.82 -1.08 10.77
CA ALA A 210 13.00 -0.93 9.56
C ALA A 210 11.81 -1.89 9.60
N LYS A 211 10.88 -1.70 8.65
CA LYS A 211 9.84 -2.68 8.33
C LYS A 211 9.96 -3.11 6.88
N TYR A 212 9.93 -4.42 6.65
CA TYR A 212 9.91 -5.04 5.33
C TYR A 212 8.48 -5.16 4.83
N PHE A 213 8.27 -4.92 3.53
CA PHE A 213 7.01 -5.19 2.84
C PHE A 213 7.23 -6.10 1.62
N VAL A 214 6.27 -6.96 1.33
CA VAL A 214 6.26 -7.80 0.12
C VAL A 214 5.86 -6.91 -1.06
N PRO A 215 6.72 -6.74 -2.10
CA PRO A 215 6.48 -5.75 -3.16
C PRO A 215 5.40 -6.18 -4.16
N ALA A 216 4.83 -5.20 -4.89
CA ALA A 216 3.76 -5.38 -5.87
C ALA A 216 4.07 -6.43 -6.95
N ALA A 217 5.33 -6.54 -7.37
CA ALA A 217 5.75 -7.58 -8.33
C ALA A 217 5.55 -9.01 -7.76
N ALA A 218 5.88 -9.22 -6.48
CA ALA A 218 5.64 -10.49 -5.80
C ALA A 218 4.15 -10.73 -5.57
N ILE A 219 3.38 -9.69 -5.26
CA ILE A 219 1.91 -9.76 -5.15
C ILE A 219 1.32 -10.21 -6.48
N LYS A 220 1.72 -9.59 -7.59
CA LYS A 220 1.25 -9.94 -8.93
C LYS A 220 1.55 -11.39 -9.30
N ALA A 221 2.74 -11.89 -8.96
CA ALA A 221 3.13 -13.28 -9.19
C ALA A 221 2.38 -14.26 -8.25
N PHE A 222 2.00 -13.78 -7.07
CA PHE A 222 1.28 -14.59 -6.08
C PHE A 222 -0.19 -14.77 -6.43
N ILE A 223 -0.88 -13.75 -6.94
CA ILE A 223 -2.32 -13.81 -7.26
C ILE A 223 -2.55 -14.77 -8.43
N PRO A 224 -3.50 -15.73 -8.31
CA PRO A 224 -3.81 -16.64 -9.40
C PRO A 224 -4.27 -15.90 -10.67
N PRO A 225 -3.86 -16.33 -11.89
CA PRO A 225 -4.26 -15.68 -13.14
C PRO A 225 -5.77 -15.63 -13.39
N SER A 226 -6.52 -16.57 -12.80
CA SER A 226 -7.98 -16.64 -12.88
C SER A 226 -8.69 -15.58 -12.01
N VAL A 227 -7.96 -14.87 -11.15
CA VAL A 227 -8.50 -13.88 -10.23
C VAL A 227 -8.27 -12.48 -10.78
N SER A 228 -9.36 -11.73 -10.98
CA SER A 228 -9.33 -10.32 -11.40
C SER A 228 -9.77 -9.39 -10.25
N PHE A 229 -9.11 -8.25 -10.13
CA PHE A 229 -9.40 -7.22 -9.11
C PHE A 229 -9.14 -5.82 -9.68
#